data_645b2890d0f2895e1fd8494d5a2de1fb
#
_entry.id   645b2890d0f2895e1fd8494d5a2de1fb
#
_cell.length_a   1.000
_cell.length_b   1.000
_cell.length_c   1.000
_cell.angle_alpha   90.00
_cell.angle_beta   90.00
_cell.angle_gamma   90.00
#
_symmetry.space_group_name_H-M   'P 1'
#
loop_
_entity.id
_entity.type
_entity.pdbx_description
1 polymer ?
#
loop_
_entity_poly.entity_id
_entity_poly.type
_entity_poly.pdbx_seq_one_letter_code
_entity_poly.pdbx_strand_id
1 'polypeptide(L)'
;MSTAKLTAAVVQASSVLLDTPATVERALGLMAEAARQGAQLVVFPEAFIGGYPKGADFHIYLGARTPQGRAEYKHYHDAAVTVDGPEMAQLAEACARHQMYAVFGIIEREGGTLYCTAVYLGPQGRVIGKHRKLMPTALERLVWGFGDGSTLQAVDTPWGRLGA
;
A
#
# COMPACT_ATOMS: atom_id res chain seq x y z
N MET A 1 16.32 12.67 28.07
CA MET A 1 15.03 12.46 27.40
C MET A 1 14.77 10.95 27.38
N SER A 2 13.71 10.49 28.01
CA SER A 2 13.34 9.07 27.94
C SER A 2 12.95 8.74 26.50
N THR A 3 13.70 7.88 25.83
CA THR A 3 13.32 7.37 24.50
C THR A 3 12.14 6.42 24.68
N ALA A 4 10.96 6.82 24.27
CA ALA A 4 9.80 5.95 24.30
C ALA A 4 10.09 4.69 23.45
N LYS A 5 9.89 3.51 24.01
CA LYS A 5 10.12 2.24 23.33
C LYS A 5 8.95 1.98 22.37
N LEU A 6 9.26 1.70 21.10
CA LEU A 6 8.30 1.25 20.09
C LEU A 6 8.37 -0.26 19.91
N THR A 7 7.23 -0.93 19.94
CA THR A 7 7.08 -2.32 19.45
C THR A 7 6.49 -2.27 18.07
N ALA A 8 7.26 -2.71 17.07
CA ALA A 8 6.82 -2.74 15.67
C ALA A 8 6.75 -4.19 15.16
N ALA A 9 5.73 -4.48 14.36
CA ALA A 9 5.60 -5.72 13.62
C ALA A 9 5.90 -5.47 12.14
N VAL A 10 6.72 -6.34 11.55
CA VAL A 10 6.98 -6.36 10.11
C VAL A 10 6.27 -7.56 9.51
N VAL A 11 5.39 -7.32 8.57
CA VAL A 11 4.62 -8.35 7.89
C VAL A 11 5.45 -8.94 6.75
N GLN A 12 5.70 -10.23 6.80
CA GLN A 12 6.27 -11.01 5.71
C GLN A 12 5.21 -11.98 5.18
N ALA A 13 4.32 -11.47 4.34
CA ALA A 13 3.25 -12.23 3.73
C ALA A 13 3.02 -11.75 2.28
N SER A 14 2.46 -12.63 1.45
CA SER A 14 2.03 -12.26 0.10
C SER A 14 0.61 -11.71 0.11
N SER A 15 0.30 -10.85 -0.85
CA SER A 15 -1.08 -10.52 -1.23
C SER A 15 -1.80 -11.74 -1.83
N VAL A 16 -3.12 -11.69 -1.91
CA VAL A 16 -3.89 -12.54 -2.82
C VAL A 16 -3.94 -11.81 -4.16
N LEU A 17 -3.17 -12.29 -5.11
CA LEU A 17 -2.95 -11.58 -6.38
C LEU A 17 -4.27 -11.32 -7.11
N LEU A 18 -4.51 -10.07 -7.51
CA LEU A 18 -5.71 -9.59 -8.20
C LEU A 18 -7.04 -9.80 -7.45
N ASP A 19 -6.96 -10.16 -6.17
CA ASP A 19 -8.11 -10.26 -5.26
C ASP A 19 -7.90 -9.30 -4.08
N THR A 20 -8.28 -8.05 -4.29
CA THR A 20 -8.13 -7.00 -3.30
C THR A 20 -8.98 -7.22 -2.05
N PRO A 21 -10.25 -7.66 -2.14
CA PRO A 21 -11.03 -8.01 -0.96
C PRO A 21 -10.38 -9.07 -0.08
N ALA A 22 -9.93 -10.18 -0.65
CA ALA A 22 -9.24 -11.23 0.09
C ALA A 22 -7.90 -10.76 0.68
N THR A 23 -7.20 -9.85 -0.01
CA THR A 23 -5.96 -9.26 0.51
C THR A 23 -6.24 -8.34 1.71
N VAL A 24 -7.31 -7.55 1.66
CA VAL A 24 -7.73 -6.69 2.78
C VAL A 24 -8.13 -7.54 3.99
N GLU A 25 -8.90 -8.61 3.80
CA GLU A 25 -9.25 -9.55 4.87
C GLU A 25 -7.99 -10.14 5.53
N ARG A 26 -7.04 -10.59 4.72
CA ARG A 26 -5.74 -11.08 5.20
C ARG A 26 -5.00 -10.01 6.01
N ALA A 27 -4.96 -8.76 5.51
CA ALA A 27 -4.33 -7.65 6.23
C ALA A 27 -4.96 -7.41 7.60
N LEU A 28 -6.29 -7.40 7.67
CA LEU A 28 -7.04 -7.22 8.92
C LEU A 28 -6.71 -8.32 9.94
N GLY A 29 -6.61 -9.57 9.49
CA GLY A 29 -6.19 -10.70 10.34
C GLY A 29 -4.78 -10.54 10.89
N LEU A 30 -3.82 -10.12 10.04
CA LEU A 30 -2.42 -9.87 10.43
C LEU A 30 -2.29 -8.67 11.38
N MET A 31 -3.07 -7.60 11.16
CA MET A 31 -3.14 -6.46 12.09
C MET A 31 -3.65 -6.89 13.48
N ALA A 32 -4.70 -7.70 13.52
CA ALA A 32 -5.25 -8.21 14.78
C ALA A 32 -4.24 -9.11 15.51
N GLU A 33 -3.46 -9.90 14.79
CA GLU A 33 -2.39 -10.70 15.36
C GLU A 33 -1.26 -9.84 15.92
N ALA A 34 -0.79 -8.86 15.16
CA ALA A 34 0.23 -7.91 15.60
C ALA A 34 -0.21 -7.15 16.86
N ALA A 35 -1.48 -6.72 16.90
CA ALA A 35 -2.05 -6.05 18.08
C ALA A 35 -2.04 -6.94 19.32
N ARG A 36 -2.40 -8.23 19.20
CA ARG A 36 -2.34 -9.19 20.31
C ARG A 36 -0.93 -9.40 20.85
N GLN A 37 0.09 -9.19 20.01
CA GLN A 37 1.49 -9.25 20.38
C GLN A 37 2.04 -7.90 20.91
N GLY A 38 1.16 -6.90 21.05
CA GLY A 38 1.53 -5.58 21.59
C GLY A 38 2.21 -4.66 20.60
N ALA A 39 2.10 -4.92 19.30
CA ALA A 39 2.63 -4.01 18.29
C ALA A 39 1.83 -2.69 18.26
N GLN A 40 2.57 -1.59 18.21
CA GLN A 40 2.05 -0.23 18.12
C GLN A 40 2.17 0.34 16.70
N LEU A 41 3.00 -0.29 15.88
CA LEU A 41 3.19 -0.03 14.46
C LEU A 41 3.23 -1.37 13.73
N VAL A 42 2.51 -1.47 12.61
CA VAL A 42 2.62 -2.61 11.69
C VAL A 42 3.02 -2.11 10.30
N VAL A 43 3.97 -2.79 9.67
CA VAL A 43 4.49 -2.43 8.34
C VAL A 43 4.25 -3.56 7.37
N PHE A 44 3.54 -3.28 6.29
CA PHE A 44 3.23 -4.21 5.20
C PHE A 44 4.17 -4.01 4.02
N PRO A 45 4.37 -5.04 3.17
CA PRO A 45 5.24 -4.96 2.00
C PRO A 45 4.81 -3.90 0.98
N GLU A 46 5.75 -3.55 0.09
CA GLU A 46 5.48 -2.80 -1.14
C GLU A 46 4.36 -3.47 -1.94
N ALA A 47 3.45 -2.67 -2.51
CA ALA A 47 2.37 -3.15 -3.37
C ALA A 47 1.52 -4.28 -2.77
N PHE A 48 1.37 -4.34 -1.45
CA PHE A 48 0.62 -5.40 -0.79
C PHE A 48 -0.86 -5.37 -1.17
N ILE A 49 -1.49 -4.19 -1.13
CA ILE A 49 -2.87 -4.03 -1.63
C ILE A 49 -2.82 -3.72 -3.12
N GLY A 50 -3.50 -4.51 -3.93
CA GLY A 50 -3.47 -4.48 -5.39
C GLY A 50 -2.48 -5.47 -6.00
N GLY A 51 -1.44 -5.87 -5.26
CA GLY A 51 -0.47 -6.89 -5.64
C GLY A 51 0.69 -6.38 -6.50
N TYR A 52 1.89 -6.91 -6.25
CA TYR A 52 3.04 -6.68 -7.12
C TYR A 52 2.92 -7.55 -8.38
N PRO A 53 2.95 -6.98 -9.61
CA PRO A 53 2.68 -7.73 -10.85
C PRO A 53 3.89 -8.53 -11.31
N LYS A 54 4.46 -9.35 -10.45
CA LYS A 54 5.66 -10.13 -10.72
C LYS A 54 5.44 -11.11 -11.87
N GLY A 55 6.27 -10.97 -12.92
CA GLY A 55 6.19 -11.83 -14.11
C GLY A 55 5.13 -11.42 -15.14
N ALA A 56 4.31 -10.40 -14.87
CA ALA A 56 3.40 -9.84 -15.86
C ALA A 56 4.16 -8.94 -16.84
N ASP A 57 3.88 -9.05 -18.12
CA ASP A 57 4.42 -8.19 -19.16
C ASP A 57 3.33 -7.32 -19.83
N PHE A 58 2.06 -7.61 -19.56
CA PHE A 58 0.90 -6.93 -20.13
C PHE A 58 0.96 -6.83 -21.66
N HIS A 59 1.66 -7.75 -22.32
CA HIS A 59 1.94 -7.74 -23.77
C HIS A 59 2.51 -6.39 -24.25
N ILE A 60 3.43 -5.80 -23.48
CA ILE A 60 4.01 -4.50 -23.79
C ILE A 60 5.12 -4.67 -24.82
N TYR A 61 4.87 -4.16 -26.03
CA TYR A 61 5.85 -4.03 -27.10
C TYR A 61 5.81 -2.59 -27.61
N LEU A 62 6.97 -1.96 -27.83
CA LEU A 62 7.03 -0.61 -28.38
C LEU A 62 6.35 -0.56 -29.75
N GLY A 63 5.37 0.32 -29.89
CA GLY A 63 4.58 0.51 -31.12
C GLY A 63 3.44 -0.49 -31.34
N ALA A 64 3.26 -1.48 -30.45
CA ALA A 64 2.15 -2.43 -30.55
C ALA A 64 1.22 -2.38 -29.34
N ARG A 65 -0.05 -2.70 -29.58
CA ARG A 65 -1.08 -2.82 -28.55
C ARG A 65 -1.98 -4.00 -28.89
N THR A 66 -2.12 -4.92 -27.94
CA THR A 66 -2.98 -6.10 -28.13
C THR A 66 -4.25 -6.00 -27.30
N PRO A 67 -5.39 -6.56 -27.75
CA PRO A 67 -6.59 -6.66 -26.93
C PRO A 67 -6.36 -7.42 -25.62
N GLN A 68 -5.52 -8.47 -25.66
CA GLN A 68 -5.17 -9.29 -24.51
C GLN A 68 -4.39 -8.49 -23.46
N GLY A 69 -3.34 -7.77 -23.85
CA GLY A 69 -2.56 -6.93 -22.94
C GLY A 69 -3.43 -5.83 -22.29
N ARG A 70 -4.39 -5.27 -23.05
CA ARG A 70 -5.36 -4.32 -22.48
C ARG A 70 -6.26 -4.96 -21.43
N ALA A 71 -6.71 -6.19 -21.66
CA ALA A 71 -7.56 -6.92 -20.72
C ALA A 71 -6.80 -7.26 -19.44
N GLU A 72 -5.55 -7.72 -19.55
CA GLU A 72 -4.67 -8.00 -18.40
C GLU A 72 -4.38 -6.74 -17.59
N TYR A 73 -4.03 -5.63 -18.26
CA TYR A 73 -3.80 -4.35 -17.59
C TYR A 73 -5.08 -3.84 -16.91
N LYS A 74 -6.24 -3.97 -17.59
CA LYS A 74 -7.52 -3.58 -16.99
C LYS A 74 -7.79 -4.37 -15.71
N HIS A 75 -7.54 -5.67 -15.71
CA HIS A 75 -7.72 -6.50 -14.50
C HIS A 75 -6.81 -6.04 -13.36
N TYR A 76 -5.56 -5.73 -13.66
CA TYR A 76 -4.63 -5.16 -12.69
C TYR A 76 -5.07 -3.77 -12.20
N HIS A 77 -5.52 -2.92 -13.12
CA HIS A 77 -6.05 -1.58 -12.80
C HIS A 77 -7.30 -1.67 -11.90
N ASP A 78 -8.18 -2.63 -12.15
CA ASP A 78 -9.40 -2.81 -11.36
C ASP A 78 -9.10 -3.33 -9.94
N ALA A 79 -8.01 -4.08 -9.76
CA ALA A 79 -7.54 -4.54 -8.44
C ALA A 79 -6.84 -3.43 -7.62
N ALA A 80 -6.48 -2.31 -8.26
CA ALA A 80 -5.88 -1.17 -7.58
C ALA A 80 -6.93 -0.38 -6.78
N VAL A 81 -6.48 0.32 -5.74
CA VAL A 81 -7.36 1.03 -4.79
C VAL A 81 -7.16 2.53 -4.85
N THR A 82 -8.15 3.31 -4.40
CA THR A 82 -7.99 4.74 -4.15
C THR A 82 -7.68 4.99 -2.68
N VAL A 83 -6.90 6.04 -2.39
CA VAL A 83 -6.49 6.34 -0.99
C VAL A 83 -7.68 6.72 -0.11
N ASP A 84 -8.72 7.27 -0.70
CA ASP A 84 -10.01 7.61 -0.06
C ASP A 84 -11.08 6.51 -0.25
N GLY A 85 -10.67 5.33 -0.75
CA GLY A 85 -11.56 4.22 -1.04
C GLY A 85 -11.96 3.38 0.16
N PRO A 86 -12.94 2.47 -0.04
CA PRO A 86 -13.48 1.64 1.04
C PRO A 86 -12.45 0.68 1.64
N GLU A 87 -11.48 0.21 0.88
CA GLU A 87 -10.42 -0.67 1.35
C GLU A 87 -9.54 0.05 2.37
N MET A 88 -9.14 1.29 2.06
CA MET A 88 -8.34 2.10 2.96
C MET A 88 -9.12 2.51 4.20
N ALA A 89 -10.43 2.76 4.06
CA ALA A 89 -11.31 3.04 5.21
C ALA A 89 -11.38 1.86 6.18
N GLN A 90 -11.52 0.62 5.69
CA GLN A 90 -11.54 -0.60 6.51
C GLN A 90 -10.21 -0.79 7.27
N LEU A 91 -9.08 -0.59 6.61
CA LEU A 91 -7.75 -0.69 7.23
C LEU A 91 -7.52 0.42 8.26
N ALA A 92 -7.98 1.63 7.97
CA ALA A 92 -7.93 2.75 8.90
C ALA A 92 -8.79 2.51 10.15
N GLU A 93 -10.00 1.97 9.99
CA GLU A 93 -10.86 1.56 11.11
C GLU A 93 -10.18 0.49 11.99
N ALA A 94 -9.47 -0.47 11.38
CA ALA A 94 -8.69 -1.45 12.12
C ALA A 94 -7.56 -0.80 12.93
N CYS A 95 -6.90 0.24 12.39
CA CYS A 95 -5.91 1.03 13.14
C CYS A 95 -6.54 1.69 14.37
N ALA A 96 -7.75 2.26 14.23
CA ALA A 96 -8.47 2.84 15.37
C ALA A 96 -8.87 1.78 16.41
N ARG A 97 -9.40 0.64 15.95
CA ARG A 97 -9.81 -0.47 16.83
C ARG A 97 -8.66 -1.00 17.66
N HIS A 98 -7.48 -1.12 17.05
CA HIS A 98 -6.28 -1.66 17.70
C HIS A 98 -5.37 -0.58 18.29
N GLN A 99 -5.71 0.71 18.16
CA GLN A 99 -4.89 1.85 18.62
C GLN A 99 -3.47 1.79 18.10
N MET A 100 -3.28 1.45 16.82
CA MET A 100 -1.98 1.26 16.19
C MET A 100 -1.79 2.15 14.97
N TYR A 101 -0.52 2.39 14.63
CA TYR A 101 -0.12 2.93 13.33
C TYR A 101 0.10 1.79 12.35
N ALA A 102 -0.14 2.06 11.06
CA ALA A 102 0.18 1.12 10.00
C ALA A 102 0.80 1.82 8.79
N VAL A 103 1.72 1.11 8.13
CA VAL A 103 2.24 1.50 6.81
C VAL A 103 1.88 0.41 5.82
N PHE A 104 1.18 0.78 4.76
CA PHE A 104 0.80 -0.14 3.69
C PHE A 104 1.44 0.28 2.36
N GLY A 105 2.10 -0.69 1.69
CA GLY A 105 2.35 -0.56 0.26
C GLY A 105 1.08 -0.88 -0.52
N ILE A 106 0.64 0.03 -1.37
CA ILE A 106 -0.56 -0.13 -2.19
C ILE A 106 -0.26 0.15 -3.66
N ILE A 107 -1.07 -0.40 -4.54
CA ILE A 107 -1.21 0.12 -5.91
C ILE A 107 -2.34 1.14 -5.87
N GLU A 108 -1.95 2.41 -5.84
CA GLU A 108 -2.88 3.53 -5.86
C GLU A 108 -3.38 3.78 -7.27
N ARG A 109 -4.68 3.90 -7.42
CA ARG A 109 -5.33 4.34 -8.66
C ARG A 109 -5.77 5.79 -8.52
N GLU A 110 -5.26 6.64 -9.41
CA GLU A 110 -5.72 8.02 -9.54
C GLU A 110 -6.01 8.33 -11.01
N GLY A 111 -7.26 8.54 -11.33
CA GLY A 111 -7.70 8.65 -12.72
C GLY A 111 -7.33 7.41 -13.54
N GLY A 112 -6.59 7.60 -14.61
CA GLY A 112 -6.10 6.53 -15.48
C GLY A 112 -4.69 6.04 -15.13
N THR A 113 -4.08 6.51 -14.04
CA THR A 113 -2.69 6.20 -13.68
C THR A 113 -2.66 5.33 -12.42
N LEU A 114 -1.76 4.35 -12.42
CA LEU A 114 -1.41 3.56 -11.24
C LEU A 114 -0.09 4.06 -10.64
N TYR A 115 -0.02 4.11 -9.32
CA TYR A 115 1.18 4.46 -8.58
C TYR A 115 1.50 3.40 -7.53
N CYS A 116 2.78 3.12 -7.35
CA CYS A 116 3.24 2.39 -6.16
C CYS A 116 3.35 3.39 -5.01
N THR A 117 2.54 3.20 -3.97
CA THR A 117 2.36 4.20 -2.92
C THR A 117 2.48 3.56 -1.54
N ALA A 118 3.26 4.18 -0.65
CA ALA A 118 3.20 3.92 0.79
C ALA A 118 2.13 4.81 1.41
N VAL A 119 1.19 4.21 2.16
CA VAL A 119 0.14 4.94 2.89
C VAL A 119 0.34 4.75 4.38
N TYR A 120 0.24 5.84 5.13
CA TYR A 120 0.35 5.86 6.57
C TYR A 120 -1.05 5.99 7.19
N LEU A 121 -1.40 5.06 8.06
CA LEU A 121 -2.66 5.07 8.81
C LEU A 121 -2.36 5.33 10.29
N GLY A 122 -3.22 6.12 10.92
CA GLY A 122 -3.08 6.46 12.33
C GLY A 122 -4.14 5.83 13.22
N PRO A 123 -3.92 5.80 14.54
CA PRO A 123 -4.85 5.24 15.52
C PRO A 123 -6.17 6.02 15.64
N GLN A 124 -6.30 7.15 14.94
CA GLN A 124 -7.55 7.90 14.82
C GLN A 124 -8.47 7.36 13.70
N GLY A 125 -8.09 6.26 13.03
CA GLY A 125 -8.89 5.65 11.98
C GLY A 125 -8.90 6.44 10.67
N ARG A 126 -7.78 7.05 10.32
CA ARG A 126 -7.66 7.85 9.10
C ARG A 126 -6.29 7.72 8.45
N VAL A 127 -6.24 8.03 7.17
CA VAL A 127 -4.99 8.27 6.46
C VAL A 127 -4.33 9.53 7.03
N ILE A 128 -3.08 9.43 7.45
CA ILE A 128 -2.29 10.53 8.02
C ILE A 128 -1.19 10.99 7.08
N GLY A 129 -0.96 10.26 5.99
CA GLY A 129 -0.02 10.62 4.95
C GLY A 129 0.08 9.54 3.89
N LYS A 130 0.69 9.89 2.76
CA LYS A 130 1.08 8.95 1.71
C LYS A 130 2.39 9.40 1.07
N HIS A 131 3.08 8.48 0.43
CA HIS A 131 4.22 8.77 -0.41
C HIS A 131 4.20 7.90 -1.65
N ARG A 132 4.15 8.51 -2.84
CA ARG A 132 4.28 7.82 -4.12
C ARG A 132 5.75 7.57 -4.43
N LYS A 133 6.09 6.35 -4.79
CA LYS A 133 7.43 5.98 -5.26
C LYS A 133 7.89 6.96 -6.34
N LEU A 134 8.98 7.68 -6.09
CA LEU A 134 9.44 8.73 -7.01
C LEU A 134 9.86 8.14 -8.34
N MET A 135 10.55 7.00 -8.31
CA MET A 135 11.08 6.38 -9.50
C MET A 135 10.79 4.87 -9.48
N PRO A 136 9.74 4.42 -10.19
CA PRO A 136 9.55 2.99 -10.41
C PRO A 136 10.80 2.34 -11.03
N THR A 137 11.08 1.11 -10.64
CA THR A 137 12.32 0.41 -11.00
C THR A 137 12.16 -0.34 -12.32
N ALA A 138 13.10 -0.16 -13.25
CA ALA A 138 13.17 -0.92 -14.50
C ALA A 138 11.81 -0.96 -15.25
N LEU A 139 11.26 -2.16 -15.46
CA LEU A 139 9.99 -2.38 -16.19
C LEU A 139 8.74 -1.89 -15.45
N GLU A 140 8.80 -1.65 -14.16
CA GLU A 140 7.70 -1.00 -13.42
C GLU A 140 7.28 0.33 -14.04
N ARG A 141 8.23 1.03 -14.68
CA ARG A 141 8.00 2.31 -15.39
C ARG A 141 6.99 2.21 -16.55
N LEU A 142 6.74 1.01 -17.04
CA LEU A 142 5.75 0.77 -18.09
C LEU A 142 4.32 0.68 -17.51
N VAL A 143 4.21 0.48 -16.20
CA VAL A 143 2.95 0.17 -15.52
C VAL A 143 2.58 1.26 -14.52
N TRP A 144 3.57 1.80 -13.78
CA TRP A 144 3.35 2.78 -12.73
C TRP A 144 3.87 4.17 -13.10
N GLY A 145 3.10 5.18 -12.73
CA GLY A 145 3.51 6.57 -12.83
C GLY A 145 4.61 6.91 -11.82
N PHE A 146 5.38 7.94 -12.14
CA PHE A 146 6.40 8.51 -11.25
C PHE A 146 5.73 9.40 -10.20
N GLY A 147 6.18 9.32 -8.96
CA GLY A 147 5.89 10.35 -7.97
C GLY A 147 6.65 11.64 -8.30
N ASP A 148 6.07 12.76 -7.98
CA ASP A 148 6.63 14.09 -8.25
C ASP A 148 7.28 14.77 -7.03
N GLY A 149 7.34 14.05 -5.90
CA GLY A 149 7.84 14.58 -4.63
C GLY A 149 6.82 15.37 -3.82
N SER A 150 5.64 15.71 -4.35
CA SER A 150 4.58 16.44 -3.61
C SER A 150 4.08 15.68 -2.38
N THR A 151 4.23 14.37 -2.39
CA THR A 151 3.85 13.47 -1.28
C THR A 151 5.05 13.03 -0.43
N LEU A 152 6.26 13.57 -0.67
CA LEU A 152 7.45 13.25 0.13
C LEU A 152 7.35 13.89 1.50
N GLN A 153 6.80 13.18 2.45
CA GLN A 153 6.57 13.67 3.80
C GLN A 153 6.89 12.58 4.84
N ALA A 154 7.19 13.03 6.05
CA ALA A 154 7.23 12.19 7.22
C ALA A 154 6.10 12.60 8.16
N VAL A 155 5.45 11.63 8.79
CA VAL A 155 4.35 11.85 9.73
C VAL A 155 4.84 11.79 11.17
N ASP A 156 4.30 12.64 12.04
CA ASP A 156 4.67 12.65 13.44
C ASP A 156 3.97 11.51 14.19
N THR A 157 4.74 10.85 15.06
CA THR A 157 4.28 9.79 15.94
C THR A 157 4.81 10.04 17.37
N PRO A 158 4.27 9.37 18.38
CA PRO A 158 4.80 9.49 19.75
C PRO A 158 6.27 9.07 19.91
N TRP A 159 6.81 8.34 18.94
CA TRP A 159 8.21 7.83 18.97
C TRP A 159 9.16 8.61 18.07
N GLY A 160 8.65 9.58 17.32
CA GLY A 160 9.40 10.36 16.36
C GLY A 160 8.70 10.42 15.00
N ARG A 161 9.44 10.82 13.98
CA ARG A 161 8.89 10.96 12.62
C ARG A 161 9.01 9.66 11.86
N LEU A 162 7.90 9.22 11.27
CA LEU A 162 7.78 8.03 10.43
C LEU A 162 7.78 8.44 8.96
N GLY A 163 8.68 7.88 8.16
CA GLY A 163 8.75 8.04 6.71
C GLY A 163 9.05 6.72 6.02
N ALA A 164 8.74 6.61 4.73
CA ALA A 164 9.05 5.49 3.85
C ALA A 164 9.34 5.98 2.43
#